data_dda247071049bac53e47c6791de0d453
#
_entry.id   dda247071049bac53e47c6791de0d453
#
_cell.length_a   1.000
_cell.length_b   1.000
_cell.length_c   1.000
_cell.angle_alpha   90.00
_cell.angle_beta   90.00
_cell.angle_gamma   90.00
#
_symmetry.space_group_name_H-M   'P 1'
#
loop_
_entity.id
_entity.type
_entity.pdbx_description
1 polymer ?
#
loop_
_entity_poly.entity_id
_entity_poly.type
_entity_poly.pdbx_seq_one_letter_code
_entity_poly.pdbx_strand_id
1 'polypeptide(L)'
;MTVSTTPLLNAYQGGTFAFNTLMDYTKQPLDYPQILQMLKDRGLIIKDDDDASVQLQIMSYFRLANYLRPMEQNKATHTFKPNSHFANAINLYFFDKKLRALLFTAIQSFEIALRSKLIHHFSMTYGAFWLSVQKKSLFKSI
;
A
#
# COMPACT_ATOMS: atom_id res chain seq x y z
N MET A 1 26.13 -9.08 -34.04
CA MET A 1 26.39 -10.08 -32.98
C MET A 1 25.11 -10.22 -32.16
N THR A 2 24.37 -11.26 -32.45
CA THR A 2 23.08 -11.58 -31.83
C THR A 2 23.34 -12.41 -30.58
N VAL A 3 23.01 -11.85 -29.41
CA VAL A 3 23.04 -12.57 -28.13
C VAL A 3 21.68 -13.27 -27.95
N SER A 4 21.70 -14.57 -28.18
CA SER A 4 20.60 -15.48 -27.91
C SER A 4 20.57 -15.77 -26.40
N THR A 5 19.55 -15.26 -25.67
CA THR A 5 19.28 -15.64 -24.29
C THR A 5 18.28 -16.78 -24.30
N THR A 6 18.77 -17.98 -24.03
CA THR A 6 17.95 -19.19 -23.79
C THR A 6 17.24 -19.07 -22.44
N PRO A 7 15.93 -19.29 -22.34
CA PRO A 7 15.25 -19.34 -21.05
C PRO A 7 15.50 -20.70 -20.39
N LEU A 8 15.96 -20.68 -19.15
CA LEU A 8 16.11 -21.86 -18.31
C LEU A 8 14.68 -22.40 -17.97
N LEU A 9 14.33 -23.48 -18.64
CA LEU A 9 13.20 -24.33 -18.30
C LEU A 9 13.54 -25.10 -17.01
N ASN A 10 12.96 -24.70 -15.91
CA ASN A 10 12.94 -25.53 -14.71
C ASN A 10 11.57 -26.23 -14.63
N ALA A 11 11.57 -27.50 -15.02
CA ALA A 11 10.39 -28.37 -14.93
C ALA A 11 10.10 -28.71 -13.47
N TYR A 12 9.09 -28.09 -12.87
CA TYR A 12 8.41 -28.60 -11.69
C TYR A 12 7.09 -29.20 -12.15
N GLN A 13 7.02 -30.53 -12.23
CA GLN A 13 5.76 -31.26 -12.47
C GLN A 13 4.95 -31.23 -11.20
N GLY A 14 3.77 -30.63 -11.26
CA GLY A 14 2.78 -30.69 -10.18
C GLY A 14 1.97 -29.40 -10.02
N GLY A 15 0.94 -29.23 -10.84
CA GLY A 15 -0.04 -28.16 -10.72
C GLY A 15 0.00 -27.21 -11.89
N THR A 16 -0.94 -27.36 -12.81
CA THR A 16 -1.17 -26.48 -13.95
C THR A 16 -1.65 -25.10 -13.48
N PHE A 17 -0.72 -24.25 -13.03
CA PHE A 17 -0.93 -22.81 -13.09
C PHE A 17 -0.56 -22.39 -14.52
N ALA A 18 -1.55 -22.22 -15.36
CA ALA A 18 -1.40 -21.52 -16.62
C ALA A 18 -0.95 -20.09 -16.29
N PHE A 19 0.35 -19.81 -16.34
CA PHE A 19 0.87 -18.46 -16.47
C PHE A 19 0.44 -17.96 -17.86
N ASN A 20 -0.81 -17.49 -17.93
CA ASN A 20 -1.29 -16.73 -19.06
C ASN A 20 -0.35 -15.56 -19.27
N THR A 21 0.31 -15.59 -20.41
CA THR A 21 0.91 -14.48 -21.13
C THR A 21 1.35 -13.34 -20.22
N LEU A 22 2.64 -13.32 -19.87
CA LEU A 22 3.29 -12.13 -19.32
C LEU A 22 2.93 -10.96 -20.25
N MET A 23 2.00 -10.12 -19.83
CA MET A 23 1.76 -8.85 -20.51
C MET A 23 3.10 -8.09 -20.43
N ASP A 24 3.76 -7.92 -21.56
CA ASP A 24 4.93 -7.06 -21.63
C ASP A 24 4.55 -5.68 -21.13
N TYR A 25 5.09 -5.30 -19.98
CA TYR A 25 4.89 -3.99 -19.41
C TYR A 25 5.72 -2.97 -20.20
N THR A 26 5.10 -2.34 -21.18
CA THR A 26 5.74 -1.41 -22.11
C THR A 26 5.85 0.03 -21.61
N LYS A 27 5.25 0.35 -20.45
CA LYS A 27 5.29 1.73 -19.91
C LYS A 27 6.68 2.03 -19.38
N GLN A 28 7.32 3.05 -19.94
CA GLN A 28 8.59 3.56 -19.46
C GLN A 28 8.42 4.30 -18.12
N PRO A 29 9.41 4.25 -17.21
CA PRO A 29 9.40 5.07 -16.01
C PRO A 29 9.46 6.55 -16.39
N LEU A 30 8.68 7.37 -15.68
CA LEU A 30 8.68 8.83 -15.82
C LEU A 30 9.57 9.45 -14.74
N ASP A 31 10.33 10.48 -15.10
CA ASP A 31 11.03 11.31 -14.14
C ASP A 31 10.07 12.33 -13.47
N TYR A 32 10.54 13.05 -12.46
CA TYR A 32 9.69 13.97 -11.69
C TYR A 32 9.11 15.11 -12.53
N PRO A 33 9.86 15.81 -13.40
CA PRO A 33 9.31 16.81 -14.31
C PRO A 33 8.22 16.25 -15.24
N GLN A 34 8.42 15.07 -15.78
CA GLN A 34 7.44 14.39 -16.64
C GLN A 34 6.16 14.03 -15.86
N ILE A 35 6.30 13.60 -14.61
CA ILE A 35 5.14 13.34 -13.74
C ILE A 35 4.36 14.64 -13.48
N LEU A 36 5.04 15.74 -13.16
CA LEU A 36 4.39 17.02 -12.92
C LEU A 36 3.67 17.53 -14.18
N GLN A 37 4.31 17.42 -15.36
CA GLN A 37 3.67 17.78 -16.62
C GLN A 37 2.43 16.95 -16.89
N MET A 38 2.51 15.64 -16.71
CA MET A 38 1.36 14.73 -16.85
C MET A 38 0.21 15.11 -15.91
N LEU A 39 0.48 15.53 -14.67
CA LEU A 39 -0.53 15.95 -13.72
C LEU A 39 -1.18 17.28 -14.14
N LYS A 40 -0.41 18.22 -14.66
CA LYS A 40 -0.91 19.49 -15.23
C LYS A 40 -1.80 19.25 -16.45
N ASP A 41 -1.39 18.36 -17.36
CA ASP A 41 -2.15 18.01 -18.55
C ASP A 41 -3.52 17.38 -18.19
N ARG A 42 -3.62 16.74 -17.04
CA ARG A 42 -4.88 16.21 -16.49
C ARG A 42 -5.72 17.25 -15.73
N GLY A 43 -5.27 18.50 -15.69
CA GLY A 43 -6.00 19.61 -15.08
C GLY A 43 -5.69 19.87 -13.60
N LEU A 44 -4.59 19.34 -13.07
CA LEU A 44 -4.16 19.63 -11.70
C LEU A 44 -3.39 20.96 -11.65
N ILE A 45 -3.76 21.83 -10.74
CA ILE A 45 -3.10 23.12 -10.55
C ILE A 45 -1.89 22.92 -9.61
N ILE A 46 -0.71 23.19 -10.15
CA ILE A 46 0.57 23.16 -9.42
C ILE A 46 1.11 24.60 -9.42
N LYS A 47 1.30 25.16 -8.22
CA LYS A 47 1.78 26.56 -8.09
C LYS A 47 3.29 26.68 -8.16
N ASP A 48 3.98 25.70 -7.60
CA ASP A 48 5.45 25.65 -7.49
C ASP A 48 5.91 24.26 -7.90
N ASP A 49 6.65 24.19 -8.99
CA ASP A 49 7.13 22.91 -9.56
C ASP A 49 8.33 22.36 -8.78
N ASP A 50 9.15 23.23 -8.21
CA ASP A 50 10.33 22.82 -7.44
C ASP A 50 9.88 22.18 -6.14
N ASP A 51 8.96 22.83 -5.39
CA ASP A 51 8.38 22.23 -4.17
C ASP A 51 7.64 20.92 -4.50
N ALA A 52 6.84 20.91 -5.56
CA ALA A 52 6.10 19.70 -5.96
C ALA A 52 7.05 18.54 -6.33
N SER A 53 8.18 18.84 -6.97
CA SER A 53 9.22 17.85 -7.28
C SER A 53 9.84 17.27 -6.01
N VAL A 54 10.18 18.11 -5.04
CA VAL A 54 10.69 17.68 -3.72
C VAL A 54 9.67 16.80 -3.00
N GLN A 55 8.40 17.19 -3.01
CA GLN A 55 7.33 16.37 -2.41
C GLN A 55 7.20 15.00 -3.08
N LEU A 56 7.31 14.92 -4.41
CA LEU A 56 7.30 13.65 -5.15
C LEU A 56 8.50 12.76 -4.82
N GLN A 57 9.68 13.33 -4.58
CA GLN A 57 10.87 12.58 -4.16
C GLN A 57 10.68 11.94 -2.78
N ILE A 58 10.05 12.67 -1.84
CA ILE A 58 9.81 12.20 -0.47
C ILE A 58 8.70 11.14 -0.41
N MET A 59 7.59 11.35 -1.17
CA MET A 59 6.37 10.55 -1.02
C MET A 59 6.19 9.49 -2.08
N SER A 60 6.86 9.56 -3.21
CA SER A 60 6.61 8.86 -4.47
C SER A 60 5.22 9.15 -5.09
N TYR A 61 5.17 9.13 -6.41
CA TYR A 61 3.94 9.34 -7.17
C TYR A 61 2.83 8.33 -6.82
N PHE A 62 3.16 7.05 -6.67
CA PHE A 62 2.16 6.01 -6.38
C PHE A 62 1.45 6.21 -5.05
N ARG A 63 2.16 6.69 -4.04
CA ARG A 63 1.55 7.02 -2.75
C ARG A 63 0.67 8.25 -2.87
N LEU A 64 1.16 9.31 -3.53
CA LEU A 64 0.42 10.55 -3.73
C LEU A 64 -0.85 10.34 -4.57
N ALA A 65 -0.81 9.45 -5.56
CA ALA A 65 -1.96 9.14 -6.43
C ALA A 65 -3.21 8.75 -5.63
N ASN A 66 -3.08 8.07 -4.48
CA ASN A 66 -4.20 7.73 -3.63
C ASN A 66 -4.91 8.97 -3.04
N TYR A 67 -4.15 10.04 -2.76
CA TYR A 67 -4.68 11.30 -2.24
C TYR A 67 -5.16 12.24 -3.35
N LEU A 68 -4.76 12.00 -4.60
CA LEU A 68 -5.27 12.69 -5.79
C LEU A 68 -6.64 12.14 -6.25
N ARG A 69 -6.92 10.85 -6.03
CA ARG A 69 -8.17 10.18 -6.45
C ARG A 69 -9.47 10.89 -6.05
N PRO A 70 -9.63 11.47 -4.84
CA PRO A 70 -10.85 12.20 -4.48
C PRO A 70 -11.11 13.45 -5.33
N MET A 71 -10.06 13.99 -5.95
CA MET A 71 -10.12 15.17 -6.80
C MET A 71 -10.32 14.82 -8.28
N GLU A 72 -10.27 13.54 -8.66
CA GLU A 72 -10.55 13.09 -10.03
C GLU A 72 -12.05 13.26 -10.34
N GLN A 73 -12.32 13.84 -11.50
CA GLN A 73 -13.66 13.91 -12.10
C GLN A 73 -13.97 12.65 -12.90
N ASN A 74 -12.99 12.18 -13.68
CA ASN A 74 -13.11 10.97 -14.48
C ASN A 74 -11.96 10.01 -14.11
N LYS A 75 -12.31 8.85 -13.57
CA LYS A 75 -11.35 7.83 -13.15
C LYS A 75 -10.71 7.06 -14.31
N ALA A 76 -11.36 7.02 -15.46
CA ALA A 76 -10.83 6.32 -16.64
C ALA A 76 -9.72 7.13 -17.33
N THR A 77 -9.90 8.44 -17.44
CA THR A 77 -8.95 9.37 -18.05
C THR A 77 -8.02 10.03 -17.01
N HIS A 78 -8.29 9.85 -15.72
CA HIS A 78 -7.60 10.51 -14.60
C HIS A 78 -7.60 12.04 -14.69
N THR A 79 -8.67 12.63 -15.27
CA THR A 79 -8.82 14.08 -15.32
C THR A 79 -9.34 14.61 -13.99
N PHE A 80 -8.79 15.75 -13.55
CA PHE A 80 -9.15 16.37 -12.28
C PHE A 80 -10.35 17.32 -12.40
N LYS A 81 -11.03 17.52 -11.28
CA LYS A 81 -12.10 18.52 -11.17
C LYS A 81 -11.54 19.93 -11.33
N PRO A 82 -12.34 20.92 -11.80
CA PRO A 82 -11.92 22.32 -11.80
C PRO A 82 -11.44 22.75 -10.40
N ASN A 83 -10.41 23.59 -10.36
CA ASN A 83 -9.80 24.09 -9.13
C ASN A 83 -9.18 23.02 -8.21
N SER A 84 -8.78 21.89 -8.76
CA SER A 84 -8.01 20.89 -8.02
C SER A 84 -6.55 21.33 -7.90
N HIS A 85 -6.08 21.50 -6.67
CA HIS A 85 -4.70 21.91 -6.38
C HIS A 85 -3.87 20.74 -5.86
N PHE A 86 -2.63 20.63 -6.30
CA PHE A 86 -1.64 19.68 -5.79
C PHE A 86 -1.48 19.77 -4.26
N ALA A 87 -1.46 21.00 -3.73
CA ALA A 87 -1.36 21.26 -2.30
C ALA A 87 -2.47 20.59 -1.47
N ASN A 88 -3.67 20.40 -2.04
CA ASN A 88 -4.76 19.72 -1.33
C ASN A 88 -4.44 18.23 -1.09
N ALA A 89 -3.82 17.55 -2.05
CA ALA A 89 -3.37 16.17 -1.89
C ALA A 89 -2.26 16.07 -0.83
N ILE A 90 -1.33 17.01 -0.83
CA ILE A 90 -0.26 17.10 0.17
C ILE A 90 -0.83 17.32 1.58
N ASN A 91 -1.76 18.25 1.74
CA ASN A 91 -2.43 18.51 3.01
C ASN A 91 -3.19 17.28 3.51
N LEU A 92 -3.89 16.57 2.61
CA LEU A 92 -4.60 15.33 2.94
C LEU A 92 -3.64 14.22 3.37
N TYR A 93 -2.49 14.11 2.71
CA TYR A 93 -1.44 13.17 3.12
C TYR A 93 -0.91 13.47 4.54
N PHE A 94 -0.61 14.73 4.85
CA PHE A 94 -0.13 15.10 6.17
C PHE A 94 -1.19 14.94 7.25
N PHE A 95 -2.45 15.22 6.93
CA PHE A 95 -3.57 14.95 7.83
C PHE A 95 -3.67 13.45 8.14
N ASP A 96 -3.69 12.60 7.12
CA ASP A 96 -3.75 11.15 7.26
C ASP A 96 -2.55 10.59 8.05
N LYS A 97 -1.35 11.13 7.81
CA LYS A 97 -0.14 10.76 8.57
C LYS A 97 -0.28 11.07 10.07
N LYS A 98 -0.80 12.27 10.41
CA LYS A 98 -1.03 12.66 11.81
C LYS A 98 -2.14 11.82 12.44
N LEU A 99 -3.23 11.58 11.72
CA LEU A 99 -4.35 10.77 12.20
C LEU A 99 -3.90 9.34 12.48
N ARG A 100 -3.14 8.73 11.59
CA ARG A 100 -2.59 7.38 11.81
C ARG A 100 -1.66 7.32 13.04
N ALA A 101 -0.84 8.32 13.26
CA ALA A 101 0.04 8.36 14.43
C ALA A 101 -0.76 8.38 15.74
N LEU A 102 -1.84 9.16 15.81
CA LEU A 102 -2.73 9.21 16.97
C LEU A 102 -3.49 7.88 17.18
N LEU A 103 -4.05 7.34 16.09
CA LEU A 103 -4.76 6.06 16.14
C LEU A 103 -3.85 4.91 16.53
N PHE A 104 -2.62 4.90 16.04
CA PHE A 104 -1.66 3.84 16.36
C PHE A 104 -1.36 3.77 17.85
N THR A 105 -1.17 4.93 18.49
CA THR A 105 -0.96 5.02 19.95
C THR A 105 -2.18 4.52 20.73
N ALA A 106 -3.38 4.89 20.31
CA ALA A 106 -4.62 4.45 20.96
C ALA A 106 -4.83 2.93 20.80
N ILE A 107 -4.62 2.40 19.59
CA ILE A 107 -4.75 0.96 19.30
C ILE A 107 -3.74 0.16 20.10
N GLN A 108 -2.49 0.63 20.22
CA GLN A 108 -1.46 -0.04 21.03
C GLN A 108 -1.87 -0.15 22.50
N SER A 109 -2.39 0.93 23.07
CA SER A 109 -2.87 0.93 24.45
C SER A 109 -4.06 -0.03 24.65
N PHE A 110 -4.99 -0.05 23.70
CA PHE A 110 -6.13 -0.97 23.69
C PHE A 110 -5.67 -2.43 23.56
N GLU A 111 -4.73 -2.72 22.68
CA GLU A 111 -4.18 -4.07 22.48
C GLU A 111 -3.57 -4.62 23.76
N ILE A 112 -2.75 -3.80 24.46
CA ILE A 112 -2.13 -4.21 25.72
C ILE A 112 -3.20 -4.52 26.78
N ALA A 113 -4.20 -3.65 26.93
CA ALA A 113 -5.27 -3.83 27.89
C ALA A 113 -6.13 -5.08 27.57
N LEU A 114 -6.45 -5.29 26.31
CA LEU A 114 -7.20 -6.45 25.84
C LEU A 114 -6.43 -7.75 26.07
N ARG A 115 -5.15 -7.77 25.70
CA ARG A 115 -4.26 -8.92 25.91
C ARG A 115 -4.17 -9.30 27.38
N SER A 116 -3.98 -8.32 28.25
CA SER A 116 -3.93 -8.54 29.71
C SER A 116 -5.23 -9.15 30.24
N LYS A 117 -6.38 -8.61 29.84
CA LYS A 117 -7.69 -9.13 30.26
C LYS A 117 -7.97 -10.53 29.73
N LEU A 118 -7.62 -10.82 28.46
CA LEU A 118 -7.79 -12.14 27.86
C LEU A 118 -6.92 -13.17 28.58
N ILE A 119 -5.63 -12.88 28.80
CA ILE A 119 -4.71 -13.77 29.50
C ILE A 119 -5.23 -14.07 30.91
N HIS A 120 -5.65 -13.05 31.65
CA HIS A 120 -6.20 -13.23 32.99
C HIS A 120 -7.45 -14.11 32.99
N HIS A 121 -8.42 -13.81 32.13
CA HIS A 121 -9.67 -14.58 32.03
C HIS A 121 -9.43 -16.03 31.65
N PHE A 122 -8.63 -16.30 30.64
CA PHE A 122 -8.33 -17.66 30.20
C PHE A 122 -7.49 -18.42 31.22
N SER A 123 -6.53 -17.76 31.89
CA SER A 123 -5.76 -18.40 32.95
C SER A 123 -6.63 -18.81 34.14
N MET A 124 -7.61 -17.99 34.50
CA MET A 124 -8.56 -18.31 35.58
C MET A 124 -9.52 -19.42 35.22
N THR A 125 -9.91 -19.53 33.93
CA THR A 125 -10.88 -20.54 33.47
C THR A 125 -10.21 -21.87 33.14
N TYR A 126 -9.04 -21.86 32.51
CA TYR A 126 -8.38 -23.04 31.93
C TYR A 126 -7.01 -23.37 32.56
N GLY A 127 -6.56 -22.58 33.53
CA GLY A 127 -5.27 -22.73 34.19
C GLY A 127 -4.12 -22.02 33.46
N ALA A 128 -2.97 -21.91 34.14
CA ALA A 128 -1.82 -21.11 33.69
C ALA A 128 -1.22 -21.54 32.34
N PHE A 129 -1.40 -22.81 31.96
CA PHE A 129 -0.84 -23.39 30.73
C PHE A 129 -1.87 -23.61 29.61
N TRP A 130 -2.96 -22.85 29.61
CA TRP A 130 -4.06 -22.99 28.66
C TRP A 130 -3.63 -22.96 27.19
N LEU A 131 -2.62 -22.13 26.82
CA LEU A 131 -2.06 -22.10 25.45
C LEU A 131 -1.36 -23.40 25.04
N SER A 132 -0.74 -24.13 26.00
CA SER A 132 -0.05 -25.39 25.71
C SER A 132 -1.00 -26.57 25.61
N VAL A 133 -2.14 -26.53 26.28
CA VAL A 133 -3.14 -27.60 26.30
C VAL A 133 -3.84 -27.69 24.95
N GLN A 134 -4.17 -26.57 24.33
CA GLN A 134 -4.81 -26.55 22.99
C GLN A 134 -3.92 -27.12 21.89
N LYS A 135 -2.60 -26.91 21.96
CA LYS A 135 -1.68 -27.49 20.97
C LYS A 135 -1.70 -29.02 20.95
N LYS A 136 -1.90 -29.66 22.10
CA LYS A 136 -1.97 -31.13 22.20
C LYS A 136 -3.27 -31.70 21.68
N SER A 137 -4.39 -31.00 21.73
CA SER A 137 -5.68 -31.49 21.23
C SER A 137 -5.83 -31.38 19.71
N LEU A 138 -5.24 -30.34 19.09
CA LEU A 138 -5.28 -30.14 17.64
C LEU A 138 -4.38 -31.14 16.88
N PHE A 139 -3.34 -31.68 17.50
CA PHE A 139 -2.44 -32.66 16.86
C PHE A 139 -2.79 -34.11 17.16
N LYS A 140 -3.84 -34.41 17.98
CA LYS A 140 -4.32 -35.78 18.24
C LYS A 140 -5.41 -36.25 17.27
N SER A 141 -5.81 -35.41 16.30
CA SER A 141 -6.89 -35.69 15.34
C SER A 141 -6.38 -35.87 13.90
N ILE A 142 -5.12 -36.29 13.71
CA ILE A 142 -4.60 -36.73 12.40
C ILE A 142 -4.10 -38.15 12.51
#